data_7f15ae90e0d40ecfc5b32c1fb4ca99ef
#
_entry.id   7f15ae90e0d40ecfc5b32c1fb4ca99ef
#
_cell.length_a   1.000
_cell.length_b   1.000
_cell.length_c   1.000
_cell.angle_alpha   90.00
_cell.angle_beta   90.00
_cell.angle_gamma   90.00
#
_symmetry.space_group_name_H-M   'P 1'
#
loop_
_entity.id
_entity.type
_entity.pdbx_description
1 polymer ?
#
loop_
_entity_poly.entity_id
_entity_poly.type
_entity_poly.pdbx_seq_one_letter_code
_entity_poly.pdbx_strand_id
1 'polypeptide(L)'
;FVVHDALDGSRALWGLYRDGVLGDEYKDYKVLALFVHNPGLIHTADKRVIEPGDLQDQRLRAPNQTVAAALRALGATPVILQVNDVMPAVKDHSIDGIVTNWGNPLPGFNDYMKHHTDIAFYTSAFFVVMNRQKFDSLPADIQAAIDDLSGERLVTRFGLLWNKWDRPVRESASGPGQEIIVPDEAAMAQWRDALRPVTERYLDAMVAGGFIAARAAYAKLLAAQQH
;
A
#
# COMPACT_ATOMS: atom_id res chain seq x y z
N PHE A 1 4.83 4.61 -5.73
CA PHE A 1 5.32 5.95 -6.10
C PHE A 1 4.21 6.99 -6.29
N VAL A 2 2.94 6.63 -6.06
CA VAL A 2 1.78 7.51 -6.31
C VAL A 2 1.25 8.13 -5.03
N VAL A 3 1.34 7.43 -3.90
CA VAL A 3 0.80 7.86 -2.62
C VAL A 3 1.94 8.29 -1.71
N HIS A 4 1.86 9.48 -1.11
CA HIS A 4 2.87 10.02 -0.19
C HIS A 4 2.57 9.68 1.26
N ASP A 5 1.29 9.72 1.65
CA ASP A 5 0.84 9.29 2.96
C ASP A 5 -0.58 8.68 2.92
N ALA A 6 -1.00 8.06 4.02
CA ALA A 6 -2.28 7.37 4.08
C ALA A 6 -3.48 8.34 4.02
N LEU A 7 -3.36 9.55 4.53
CA LEU A 7 -4.47 10.52 4.53
C LEU A 7 -4.78 10.99 3.11
N ASP A 8 -3.75 11.42 2.39
CA ASP A 8 -3.91 11.93 1.02
C ASP A 8 -4.32 10.83 0.05
N GLY A 9 -3.69 9.65 0.16
CA GLY A 9 -4.06 8.47 -0.62
C GLY A 9 -5.50 8.01 -0.36
N SER A 10 -5.96 8.04 0.90
CA SER A 10 -7.33 7.67 1.27
C SER A 10 -8.36 8.67 0.72
N ARG A 11 -8.06 9.96 0.79
CA ARG A 11 -8.92 11.01 0.22
C ARG A 11 -9.01 10.91 -1.31
N ALA A 12 -7.89 10.64 -1.98
CA ALA A 12 -7.86 10.43 -3.42
C ALA A 12 -8.71 9.22 -3.84
N LEU A 13 -8.56 8.08 -3.15
CA LEU A 13 -9.36 6.87 -3.40
C LEU A 13 -10.86 7.14 -3.15
N TRP A 14 -11.19 7.80 -2.05
CA TRP A 14 -12.56 8.18 -1.74
C TRP A 14 -13.15 9.12 -2.79
N GLY A 15 -12.36 10.07 -3.31
CA GLY A 15 -12.73 10.95 -4.41
C GLY A 15 -13.10 10.17 -5.67
N LEU A 16 -12.29 9.17 -6.07
CA LEU A 16 -12.60 8.30 -7.21
C LEU A 16 -13.93 7.56 -7.03
N TYR A 17 -14.22 7.08 -5.82
CA TYR A 17 -15.49 6.43 -5.50
C TYR A 17 -16.68 7.41 -5.63
N ARG A 18 -16.58 8.58 -5.02
CA ARG A 18 -17.63 9.63 -5.09
C ARG A 18 -17.92 10.11 -6.52
N ASP A 19 -16.87 10.20 -7.32
CA ASP A 19 -16.96 10.62 -8.73
C ASP A 19 -17.51 9.51 -9.64
N GLY A 20 -17.84 8.32 -9.09
CA GLY A 20 -18.35 7.18 -9.84
C GLY A 20 -17.30 6.48 -10.72
N VAL A 21 -16.00 6.79 -10.57
CA VAL A 21 -14.93 6.22 -11.40
C VAL A 21 -14.79 4.72 -11.17
N LEU A 22 -15.09 4.23 -9.94
CA LEU A 22 -15.03 2.80 -9.61
C LEU A 22 -16.24 2.00 -10.12
N GLY A 23 -17.17 2.68 -10.81
CA GLY A 23 -18.33 2.05 -11.45
C GLY A 23 -19.19 1.25 -10.46
N ASP A 24 -19.62 0.07 -10.88
CA ASP A 24 -20.54 -0.80 -10.14
C ASP A 24 -19.86 -1.74 -9.12
N GLU A 25 -18.56 -1.58 -8.86
CA GLU A 25 -17.80 -2.49 -7.97
C GLU A 25 -18.45 -2.63 -6.59
N TYR A 26 -19.02 -1.55 -6.07
CA TYR A 26 -19.62 -1.51 -4.74
C TYR A 26 -21.16 -1.40 -4.72
N LYS A 27 -21.83 -1.64 -5.84
CA LYS A 27 -23.29 -1.42 -5.98
C LYS A 27 -24.16 -2.18 -4.95
N ASP A 28 -23.71 -3.37 -4.57
CA ASP A 28 -24.44 -4.25 -3.65
C ASP A 28 -24.13 -3.97 -2.17
N TYR A 29 -23.31 -2.96 -1.91
CA TYR A 29 -22.86 -2.58 -0.57
C TYR A 29 -23.22 -1.14 -0.22
N LYS A 30 -23.45 -0.90 1.05
CA LYS A 30 -23.32 0.43 1.64
C LYS A 30 -21.85 0.63 1.98
N VAL A 31 -21.16 1.46 1.21
CA VAL A 31 -19.76 1.79 1.47
C VAL A 31 -19.68 2.79 2.62
N LEU A 32 -18.94 2.45 3.66
CA LEU A 32 -18.73 3.28 4.83
C LEU A 32 -17.40 4.04 4.74
N ALA A 33 -16.34 3.38 4.24
CA ALA A 33 -15.06 4.01 3.93
C ALA A 33 -14.29 3.20 2.88
N LEU A 34 -13.54 3.91 2.04
CA LEU A 34 -12.43 3.37 1.25
C LEU A 34 -11.18 4.13 1.69
N PHE A 35 -10.11 3.42 2.01
CA PHE A 35 -8.89 4.03 2.51
C PHE A 35 -7.66 3.21 2.15
N VAL A 36 -6.47 3.77 2.36
CA VAL A 36 -5.19 3.11 2.11
C VAL A 36 -4.32 3.17 3.37
N HIS A 37 -3.35 2.26 3.47
CA HIS A 37 -2.25 2.42 4.42
C HIS A 37 -1.17 3.34 3.86
N ASN A 38 -0.21 3.75 4.70
CA ASN A 38 0.98 4.48 4.25
C ASN A 38 1.77 3.66 3.22
N PRO A 39 2.53 4.33 2.34
CA PRO A 39 3.36 3.63 1.37
C PRO A 39 4.25 2.58 2.02
N GLY A 40 4.32 1.42 1.39
CA GLY A 40 5.22 0.35 1.79
C GLY A 40 6.63 0.61 1.30
N LEU A 41 7.58 0.13 2.08
CA LEU A 41 9.01 0.22 1.87
C LEU A 41 9.59 -1.17 1.59
N ILE A 42 10.87 -1.20 1.22
CA ILE A 42 11.66 -2.43 1.18
C ILE A 42 12.57 -2.45 2.40
N HIS A 43 12.39 -3.45 3.24
CA HIS A 43 13.18 -3.65 4.44
C HIS A 43 14.01 -4.91 4.28
N THR A 44 15.32 -4.83 4.47
CA THR A 44 16.26 -5.94 4.32
C THR A 44 17.10 -6.14 5.58
N ALA A 45 17.54 -7.39 5.81
CA ALA A 45 18.36 -7.74 6.96
C ALA A 45 19.79 -7.22 6.80
N ASP A 46 20.46 -7.61 5.72
CA ASP A 46 21.90 -7.41 5.57
C ASP A 46 22.27 -6.53 4.37
N LYS A 47 21.45 -6.52 3.32
CA LYS A 47 21.77 -5.83 2.07
C LYS A 47 21.19 -4.43 2.02
N ARG A 48 22.05 -3.43 1.79
CA ARG A 48 21.59 -2.08 1.43
C ARG A 48 20.99 -2.10 0.03
N VAL A 49 19.79 -1.56 -0.12
CA VAL A 49 19.09 -1.46 -1.40
C VAL A 49 18.90 0.02 -1.72
N ILE A 50 19.56 0.51 -2.78
CA ILE A 50 19.49 1.91 -3.23
C ILE A 50 18.80 1.98 -4.60
N GLU A 51 19.16 1.08 -5.50
CA GLU A 51 18.67 1.01 -6.88
C GLU A 51 18.02 -0.36 -7.17
N PRO A 52 17.21 -0.48 -8.25
CA PRO A 52 16.51 -1.73 -8.57
C PRO A 52 17.41 -2.95 -8.69
N GLY A 53 18.63 -2.78 -9.22
CA GLY A 53 19.62 -3.86 -9.40
C GLY A 53 20.05 -4.50 -8.08
N ASP A 54 19.96 -3.79 -6.98
CA ASP A 54 20.30 -4.33 -5.66
C ASP A 54 19.35 -5.43 -5.20
N LEU A 55 18.16 -5.54 -5.79
CA LEU A 55 17.19 -6.59 -5.48
C LEU A 55 17.49 -7.95 -6.10
N GLN A 56 18.48 -8.01 -7.00
CA GLN A 56 18.85 -9.27 -7.66
C GLN A 56 19.10 -10.37 -6.62
N ASP A 57 18.43 -11.50 -6.82
CA ASP A 57 18.51 -12.72 -6.01
C ASP A 57 18.03 -12.60 -4.55
N GLN A 58 17.47 -11.44 -4.15
CA GLN A 58 16.90 -11.28 -2.81
C GLN A 58 15.55 -12.00 -2.70
N ARG A 59 15.36 -12.80 -1.66
CA ARG A 59 14.10 -13.44 -1.30
C ARG A 59 13.30 -12.45 -0.45
N LEU A 60 12.27 -11.84 -1.03
CA LEU A 60 11.51 -10.78 -0.35
C LEU A 60 10.06 -11.18 -0.12
N ARG A 61 9.60 -11.02 1.11
CA ARG A 61 8.17 -11.17 1.40
C ARG A 61 7.36 -10.15 0.59
N ALA A 62 6.37 -10.64 -0.14
CA ALA A 62 5.36 -9.83 -0.82
C ALA A 62 3.99 -9.98 -0.11
N PRO A 63 3.25 -8.89 0.11
CA PRO A 63 1.92 -8.95 0.72
C PRO A 63 0.85 -9.53 -0.19
N ASN A 64 1.04 -9.46 -1.51
CA ASN A 64 0.08 -9.87 -2.52
C ASN A 64 0.75 -10.15 -3.88
N GLN A 65 -0.04 -10.63 -4.84
CA GLN A 65 0.44 -11.00 -6.19
C GLN A 65 0.95 -9.79 -7.00
N THR A 66 0.37 -8.61 -6.82
CA THR A 66 0.79 -7.41 -7.55
C THR A 66 2.20 -6.98 -7.14
N VAL A 67 2.46 -6.94 -5.83
CA VAL A 67 3.80 -6.66 -5.29
C VAL A 67 4.79 -7.77 -5.68
N ALA A 68 4.36 -9.04 -5.67
CA ALA A 68 5.21 -10.15 -6.12
C ALA A 68 5.59 -10.01 -7.61
N ALA A 69 4.67 -9.58 -8.47
CA ALA A 69 4.96 -9.34 -9.88
C ALA A 69 5.98 -8.19 -10.07
N ALA A 70 5.85 -7.12 -9.28
CA ALA A 70 6.80 -6.01 -9.28
C ALA A 70 8.20 -6.47 -8.84
N LEU A 71 8.30 -7.22 -7.75
CA LEU A 71 9.58 -7.76 -7.25
C LEU A 71 10.26 -8.70 -8.26
N ARG A 72 9.50 -9.58 -8.94
CA ARG A 72 10.06 -10.43 -10.02
C ARG A 72 10.62 -9.60 -11.17
N ALA A 73 9.94 -8.54 -11.55
CA ALA A 73 10.41 -7.65 -12.62
C ALA A 73 11.71 -6.92 -12.25
N LEU A 74 12.01 -6.79 -10.97
CA LEU A 74 13.23 -6.20 -10.42
C LEU A 74 14.32 -7.24 -10.10
N GLY A 75 14.12 -8.52 -10.48
CA GLY A 75 15.09 -9.58 -10.28
C GLY A 75 15.07 -10.24 -8.90
N ALA A 76 14.16 -9.87 -8.01
CA ALA A 76 14.00 -10.51 -6.72
C ALA A 76 13.17 -11.80 -6.82
N THR A 77 13.29 -12.66 -5.81
CA THR A 77 12.46 -13.85 -5.60
C THR A 77 11.37 -13.54 -4.56
N PRO A 78 10.13 -13.24 -4.97
CA PRO A 78 9.07 -12.93 -4.03
C PRO A 78 8.53 -14.18 -3.34
N VAL A 79 8.33 -14.08 -2.03
CA VAL A 79 7.66 -15.09 -1.19
C VAL A 79 6.37 -14.47 -0.66
N ILE A 80 5.21 -14.98 -1.08
CA ILE A 80 3.91 -14.45 -0.66
C ILE A 80 3.56 -15.05 0.70
N LEU A 81 3.54 -14.22 1.74
CA LEU A 81 3.23 -14.62 3.12
C LEU A 81 2.17 -13.71 3.73
N GLN A 82 1.27 -14.33 4.49
CA GLN A 82 0.37 -13.61 5.38
C GLN A 82 1.15 -13.00 6.55
N VAL A 83 0.60 -11.97 7.19
CA VAL A 83 1.30 -11.22 8.25
C VAL A 83 1.83 -12.13 9.36
N ASN A 84 1.05 -13.13 9.79
CA ASN A 84 1.42 -14.04 10.87
C ASN A 84 2.62 -14.96 10.53
N ASP A 85 2.89 -15.18 9.24
CA ASP A 85 3.95 -16.07 8.77
C ASP A 85 5.28 -15.33 8.50
N VAL A 86 5.25 -13.99 8.54
CA VAL A 86 6.41 -13.17 8.17
C VAL A 86 7.55 -13.34 9.16
N MET A 87 7.31 -13.15 10.46
CA MET A 87 8.37 -13.22 11.47
C MET A 87 8.94 -14.63 11.65
N PRO A 88 8.17 -15.72 11.56
CA PRO A 88 8.74 -17.06 11.42
C PRO A 88 9.73 -17.17 10.24
N ALA A 89 9.34 -16.72 9.04
CA ALA A 89 10.17 -16.78 7.85
C ALA A 89 11.45 -15.89 7.92
N VAL A 90 11.40 -14.78 8.68
CA VAL A 90 12.58 -13.98 8.99
C VAL A 90 13.54 -14.74 9.91
N LYS A 91 13.01 -15.36 10.96
CA LYS A 91 13.81 -16.05 11.99
C LYS A 91 14.49 -17.31 11.48
N ASP A 92 13.88 -18.01 10.54
CA ASP A 92 14.45 -19.21 9.91
C ASP A 92 15.29 -18.89 8.66
N HIS A 93 15.47 -17.60 8.33
CA HIS A 93 16.21 -17.11 7.17
C HIS A 93 15.68 -17.61 5.83
N SER A 94 14.39 -17.93 5.72
CA SER A 94 13.76 -18.28 4.44
C SER A 94 13.48 -17.07 3.55
N ILE A 95 13.51 -15.85 4.11
CA ILE A 95 13.47 -14.58 3.40
C ILE A 95 14.60 -13.66 3.87
N ASP A 96 15.07 -12.80 2.96
CA ASP A 96 16.15 -11.83 3.18
C ASP A 96 15.62 -10.44 3.53
N GLY A 97 14.32 -10.22 3.29
CA GLY A 97 13.67 -8.94 3.56
C GLY A 97 12.15 -8.99 3.41
N ILE A 98 11.55 -7.85 3.69
CA ILE A 98 10.09 -7.69 3.77
C ILE A 98 9.66 -6.44 3.03
N VAL A 99 8.61 -6.54 2.19
CA VAL A 99 7.93 -5.36 1.65
C VAL A 99 6.69 -5.09 2.49
N THR A 100 6.70 -3.98 3.23
CA THR A 100 5.62 -3.56 4.12
C THR A 100 5.70 -2.05 4.43
N ASN A 101 4.67 -1.48 5.04
CA ASN A 101 4.71 -0.13 5.62
C ASN A 101 5.24 -0.18 7.06
N TRP A 102 5.59 0.98 7.62
CA TRP A 102 6.12 1.08 8.99
C TRP A 102 5.12 0.63 10.06
N GLY A 103 3.86 0.98 9.92
CA GLY A 103 2.82 0.73 10.93
C GLY A 103 2.34 -0.72 11.04
N ASN A 104 2.94 -1.64 10.30
CA ASN A 104 2.60 -3.06 10.43
C ASN A 104 3.28 -3.64 11.69
N PRO A 105 2.51 -4.08 12.70
CA PRO A 105 3.07 -4.53 13.97
C PRO A 105 3.70 -5.93 13.82
N LEU A 106 4.97 -5.96 13.44
CA LEU A 106 5.78 -7.18 13.40
C LEU A 106 6.71 -7.19 14.62
N PRO A 107 6.42 -8.00 15.65
CA PRO A 107 7.22 -8.04 16.87
C PRO A 107 8.68 -8.40 16.60
N GLY A 108 9.61 -7.58 17.08
CA GLY A 108 11.05 -7.77 16.85
C GLY A 108 11.53 -7.38 15.45
N PHE A 109 10.72 -6.67 14.68
CA PHE A 109 11.04 -6.26 13.32
C PHE A 109 12.44 -5.63 13.19
N ASN A 110 12.74 -4.62 14.01
CA ASN A 110 14.01 -3.90 13.96
C ASN A 110 15.21 -4.71 14.48
N ASP A 111 14.97 -5.87 15.13
CA ASP A 111 16.08 -6.75 15.53
C ASP A 111 16.67 -7.47 14.31
N TYR A 112 15.87 -7.67 13.27
CA TYR A 112 16.23 -8.42 12.07
C TYR A 112 16.42 -7.53 10.84
N MET A 113 15.54 -6.55 10.62
CA MET A 113 15.62 -5.64 9.46
C MET A 113 16.49 -4.43 9.82
N LYS A 114 17.57 -4.21 9.08
CA LYS A 114 18.56 -3.16 9.36
C LYS A 114 18.57 -2.04 8.34
N HIS A 115 18.16 -2.31 7.11
CA HIS A 115 18.14 -1.35 6.02
C HIS A 115 16.71 -1.15 5.54
N HIS A 116 16.30 0.11 5.40
CA HIS A 116 14.92 0.48 5.11
C HIS A 116 14.89 1.45 3.93
N THR A 117 14.61 0.95 2.72
CA THR A 117 14.59 1.76 1.50
C THR A 117 13.22 2.40 1.31
N ASP A 118 13.17 3.71 1.54
CA ASP A 118 11.95 4.53 1.53
C ASP A 118 11.68 5.07 0.13
N ILE A 119 10.99 4.27 -0.70
CA ILE A 119 10.67 4.58 -2.10
C ILE A 119 9.18 4.63 -2.40
N ALA A 120 8.33 4.59 -1.39
CA ALA A 120 6.86 4.53 -1.57
C ALA A 120 6.44 3.44 -2.58
N PHE A 121 6.95 2.21 -2.39
CA PHE A 121 6.92 1.13 -3.37
C PHE A 121 5.52 0.68 -3.75
N TYR A 122 4.60 0.57 -2.78
CA TYR A 122 3.21 0.20 -2.99
C TYR A 122 2.31 0.78 -1.91
N THR A 123 1.01 0.76 -2.14
CA THR A 123 0.01 0.89 -1.10
C THR A 123 -1.14 -0.07 -1.38
N SER A 124 -1.83 -0.54 -0.32
CA SER A 124 -3.03 -1.37 -0.46
C SER A 124 -4.27 -0.55 -0.11
N ALA A 125 -5.31 -0.74 -0.91
CA ALA A 125 -6.63 -0.20 -0.62
C ALA A 125 -7.40 -1.15 0.31
N PHE A 126 -8.18 -0.55 1.20
CA PHE A 126 -9.08 -1.24 2.12
C PHE A 126 -10.49 -0.67 1.97
N PHE A 127 -11.46 -1.46 2.33
CA PHE A 127 -12.85 -1.04 2.36
C PHE A 127 -13.51 -1.40 3.70
N VAL A 128 -14.41 -0.56 4.14
CA VAL A 128 -15.39 -0.88 5.17
C VAL A 128 -16.76 -0.76 4.52
N VAL A 129 -17.45 -1.89 4.45
CA VAL A 129 -18.74 -1.99 3.78
C VAL A 129 -19.76 -2.71 4.64
N MET A 130 -21.01 -2.44 4.40
CA MET A 130 -22.15 -3.14 5.00
C MET A 130 -23.02 -3.69 3.86
N ASN A 131 -23.67 -4.83 4.09
CA ASN A 131 -24.67 -5.34 3.16
C ASN A 131 -25.76 -4.28 2.93
N ARG A 132 -26.05 -3.95 1.67
CA ARG A 132 -27.01 -2.90 1.29
C ARG A 132 -28.41 -3.16 1.86
N GLN A 133 -28.92 -4.37 1.65
CA GLN A 133 -30.26 -4.73 2.13
C GLN A 133 -30.36 -4.66 3.67
N LYS A 134 -29.26 -5.03 4.36
CA LYS A 134 -29.22 -4.91 5.82
C LYS A 134 -29.24 -3.46 6.26
N PHE A 135 -28.48 -2.59 5.62
CA PHE A 135 -28.49 -1.15 5.90
C PHE A 135 -29.89 -0.58 5.68
N ASP A 136 -30.51 -0.86 4.51
CA ASP A 136 -31.82 -0.34 4.13
C ASP A 136 -32.95 -0.85 5.06
N SER A 137 -32.76 -1.98 5.77
CA SER A 137 -33.71 -2.53 6.74
C SER A 137 -33.59 -1.92 8.14
N LEU A 138 -32.60 -1.07 8.39
CA LEU A 138 -32.43 -0.43 9.70
C LEU A 138 -33.42 0.73 9.90
N PRO A 139 -33.76 1.07 11.16
CA PRO A 139 -34.50 2.30 11.47
C PRO A 139 -33.78 3.55 10.91
N ALA A 140 -34.55 4.56 10.50
CA ALA A 140 -34.02 5.74 9.83
C ALA A 140 -33.01 6.53 10.69
N ASP A 141 -33.20 6.56 11.99
CA ASP A 141 -32.28 7.20 12.94
C ASP A 141 -30.94 6.46 13.03
N ILE A 142 -30.97 5.12 12.93
CA ILE A 142 -29.73 4.29 12.87
C ILE A 142 -29.02 4.45 11.53
N GLN A 143 -29.77 4.51 10.41
CA GLN A 143 -29.17 4.80 9.09
C GLN A 143 -28.49 6.18 9.11
N ALA A 144 -29.14 7.20 9.63
CA ALA A 144 -28.58 8.55 9.74
C ALA A 144 -27.31 8.58 10.63
N ALA A 145 -27.30 7.85 11.74
CA ALA A 145 -26.12 7.75 12.61
C ALA A 145 -24.93 7.05 11.91
N ILE A 146 -25.19 5.99 11.13
CA ILE A 146 -24.17 5.33 10.32
C ILE A 146 -23.65 6.27 9.25
N ASP A 147 -24.52 7.03 8.56
CA ASP A 147 -24.14 7.98 7.54
C ASP A 147 -23.28 9.11 8.10
N ASP A 148 -23.64 9.66 9.26
CA ASP A 148 -22.85 10.72 9.92
C ASP A 148 -21.43 10.25 10.30
N LEU A 149 -21.27 9.00 10.69
CA LEU A 149 -19.99 8.43 11.11
C LEU A 149 -19.14 7.88 9.94
N SER A 150 -19.73 7.77 8.75
CA SER A 150 -19.12 7.17 7.55
C SER A 150 -18.54 8.21 6.59
N GLY A 151 -18.18 7.76 5.40
CA GLY A 151 -17.75 8.62 4.31
C GLY A 151 -16.44 9.34 4.62
N GLU A 152 -16.35 10.59 4.19
CA GLU A 152 -15.10 11.38 4.29
C GLU A 152 -14.59 11.52 5.73
N ARG A 153 -15.49 11.58 6.71
CA ARG A 153 -15.15 11.62 8.13
C ARG A 153 -14.40 10.35 8.56
N LEU A 154 -14.91 9.18 8.19
CA LEU A 154 -14.27 7.89 8.53
C LEU A 154 -12.98 7.68 7.74
N VAL A 155 -12.97 8.04 6.46
CA VAL A 155 -11.79 8.00 5.57
C VAL A 155 -10.66 8.85 6.15
N THR A 156 -10.95 10.11 6.53
CA THR A 156 -9.97 11.00 7.17
C THR A 156 -9.44 10.39 8.47
N ARG A 157 -10.31 9.80 9.29
CA ARG A 157 -9.91 9.17 10.55
C ARG A 157 -8.97 7.98 10.34
N PHE A 158 -9.23 7.13 9.35
CA PHE A 158 -8.33 6.02 9.00
C PHE A 158 -6.99 6.52 8.48
N GLY A 159 -6.96 7.49 7.57
CA GLY A 159 -5.72 8.06 7.07
C GLY A 159 -4.83 8.63 8.18
N LEU A 160 -5.41 9.46 9.08
CA LEU A 160 -4.70 10.00 10.23
C LEU A 160 -4.21 8.90 11.21
N LEU A 161 -4.99 7.82 11.37
CA LEU A 161 -4.62 6.71 12.23
C LEU A 161 -3.40 5.96 11.70
N TRP A 162 -3.35 5.69 10.39
CA TRP A 162 -2.21 5.08 9.73
C TRP A 162 -0.96 5.95 9.83
N ASN A 163 -1.08 7.26 9.59
CA ASN A 163 0.04 8.19 9.75
C ASN A 163 0.59 8.20 11.20
N LYS A 164 -0.32 8.09 12.18
CA LYS A 164 0.06 8.01 13.60
C LYS A 164 0.78 6.70 13.93
N TRP A 165 0.37 5.57 13.36
CA TRP A 165 0.97 4.26 13.64
C TRP A 165 2.37 4.10 13.04
N ASP A 166 2.64 4.67 11.88
CA ASP A 166 3.94 4.58 11.20
C ASP A 166 5.05 5.31 11.97
N ARG A 167 4.72 6.45 12.59
CA ARG A 167 5.70 7.34 13.19
C ARG A 167 6.63 6.67 14.22
N PRO A 168 6.16 5.99 15.28
CA PRO A 168 7.04 5.42 16.30
C PRO A 168 7.92 4.30 15.75
N VAL A 169 7.45 3.52 14.77
CA VAL A 169 8.25 2.46 14.15
C VAL A 169 9.36 3.07 13.29
N ARG A 170 9.05 4.10 12.50
CA ARG A 170 10.03 4.84 11.71
C ARG A 170 11.08 5.52 12.59
N GLU A 171 10.66 6.13 13.71
CA GLU A 171 11.58 6.74 14.69
C GLU A 171 12.53 5.69 15.28
N SER A 172 12.05 4.49 15.63
CA SER A 172 12.90 3.41 16.15
C SER A 172 13.88 2.86 15.11
N ALA A 173 13.54 2.91 13.81
CA ALA A 173 14.40 2.52 12.70
C ALA A 173 15.49 3.56 12.36
N SER A 174 15.60 4.65 13.12
CA SER A 174 16.70 5.62 13.03
C SER A 174 17.73 5.44 14.17
N GLY A 175 17.59 4.37 14.97
CA GLY A 175 18.49 4.03 16.08
C GLY A 175 19.80 3.38 15.63
N PRO A 176 20.71 3.10 16.60
CA PRO A 176 21.98 2.43 16.30
C PRO A 176 21.81 1.11 15.56
N GLY A 177 22.59 0.91 14.49
CA GLY A 177 22.55 -0.29 13.66
C GLY A 177 21.35 -0.36 12.70
N GLN A 178 20.61 0.73 12.57
CA GLN A 178 19.51 0.89 11.61
C GLN A 178 19.90 1.95 10.57
N GLU A 179 19.38 1.81 9.34
CA GLU A 179 19.60 2.79 8.29
C GLU A 179 18.32 3.00 7.46
N ILE A 180 17.82 4.24 7.42
CA ILE A 180 16.78 4.64 6.50
C ILE A 180 17.47 5.18 5.25
N ILE A 181 17.27 4.52 4.11
CA ILE A 181 17.82 4.87 2.81
C ILE A 181 16.74 5.62 2.04
N VAL A 182 16.99 6.88 1.73
CA VAL A 182 16.15 7.70 0.85
C VAL A 182 16.92 7.88 -0.45
N PRO A 183 16.59 7.14 -1.51
CA PRO A 183 17.25 7.28 -2.80
C PRO A 183 17.10 8.69 -3.36
N ASP A 184 18.13 9.17 -4.02
CA ASP A 184 18.07 10.46 -4.73
C ASP A 184 17.17 10.37 -5.97
N GLU A 185 16.94 11.53 -6.63
CA GLU A 185 16.04 11.58 -7.79
C GLU A 185 16.55 10.73 -8.98
N ALA A 186 17.85 10.57 -9.12
CA ALA A 186 18.42 9.74 -10.20
C ALA A 186 18.12 8.25 -9.94
N ALA A 187 18.31 7.78 -8.71
CA ALA A 187 17.94 6.42 -8.31
C ALA A 187 16.42 6.22 -8.37
N MET A 188 15.61 7.20 -7.92
CA MET A 188 14.15 7.13 -8.02
C MET A 188 13.67 7.07 -9.47
N ALA A 189 14.33 7.73 -10.42
CA ALA A 189 14.02 7.59 -11.84
C ALA A 189 14.25 6.15 -12.34
N GLN A 190 15.33 5.49 -11.90
CA GLN A 190 15.58 4.08 -12.25
C GLN A 190 14.48 3.16 -11.71
N TRP A 191 14.01 3.38 -10.47
CA TRP A 191 12.88 2.63 -9.89
C TRP A 191 11.59 2.80 -10.70
N ARG A 192 11.25 4.03 -11.09
CA ARG A 192 10.08 4.32 -11.93
C ARG A 192 10.18 3.67 -13.30
N ASP A 193 11.34 3.75 -13.94
CA ASP A 193 11.58 3.17 -15.26
C ASP A 193 11.53 1.64 -15.25
N ALA A 194 12.11 1.00 -14.25
CA ALA A 194 12.09 -0.45 -14.09
C ALA A 194 10.67 -1.00 -13.85
N LEU A 195 9.81 -0.24 -13.15
CA LEU A 195 8.46 -0.66 -12.81
C LEU A 195 7.38 -0.19 -13.80
N ARG A 196 7.69 0.72 -14.70
CA ARG A 196 6.74 1.19 -15.73
C ARG A 196 6.12 0.06 -16.55
N PRO A 197 6.88 -0.95 -17.05
CA PRO A 197 6.28 -2.07 -17.78
C PRO A 197 5.32 -2.92 -16.93
N VAL A 198 5.54 -3.00 -15.61
CA VAL A 198 4.64 -3.71 -14.68
C VAL A 198 3.32 -2.94 -14.55
N THR A 199 3.41 -1.62 -14.35
CA THR A 199 2.25 -0.73 -14.25
C THR A 199 1.41 -0.79 -15.54
N GLU A 200 2.04 -0.69 -16.70
CA GLU A 200 1.35 -0.74 -17.99
C GLU A 200 0.62 -2.08 -18.19
N ARG A 201 1.28 -3.21 -17.94
CA ARG A 201 0.63 -4.53 -18.02
C ARG A 201 -0.54 -4.67 -17.05
N TYR A 202 -0.41 -4.09 -15.84
CA TYR A 202 -1.49 -4.12 -14.85
C TYR A 202 -2.70 -3.31 -15.34
N LEU A 203 -2.49 -2.11 -15.86
CA LEU A 203 -3.54 -1.26 -16.41
C LEU A 203 -4.21 -1.92 -17.63
N ASP A 204 -3.44 -2.55 -18.52
CA ASP A 204 -3.99 -3.30 -19.66
C ASP A 204 -4.85 -4.47 -19.21
N ALA A 205 -4.40 -5.22 -18.20
CA ALA A 205 -5.17 -6.32 -17.63
C ALA A 205 -6.48 -5.84 -16.98
N MET A 206 -6.48 -4.69 -16.30
CA MET A 206 -7.70 -4.09 -15.74
C MET A 206 -8.68 -3.69 -16.84
N VAL A 207 -8.21 -3.04 -17.90
CA VAL A 207 -9.04 -2.66 -19.04
C VAL A 207 -9.62 -3.90 -19.73
N ALA A 208 -8.80 -4.93 -19.97
CA ALA A 208 -9.24 -6.20 -20.55
C ALA A 208 -10.25 -6.95 -19.66
N GLY A 209 -10.12 -6.80 -18.33
CA GLY A 209 -11.05 -7.34 -17.34
C GLY A 209 -12.35 -6.54 -17.19
N GLY A 210 -12.54 -5.47 -17.96
CA GLY A 210 -13.78 -4.67 -18.00
C GLY A 210 -13.72 -3.34 -17.25
N PHE A 211 -12.64 -3.03 -16.54
CA PHE A 211 -12.45 -1.71 -15.92
C PHE A 211 -11.88 -0.70 -16.92
N ILE A 212 -12.72 -0.27 -17.86
CA ILE A 212 -12.33 0.62 -18.98
C ILE A 212 -11.73 1.94 -18.48
N ALA A 213 -12.18 2.44 -17.31
CA ALA A 213 -11.70 3.69 -16.71
C ALA A 213 -10.33 3.57 -16.01
N ALA A 214 -9.68 2.39 -15.98
CA ALA A 214 -8.46 2.16 -15.20
C ALA A 214 -7.35 3.20 -15.47
N ARG A 215 -7.06 3.49 -16.74
CA ARG A 215 -6.02 4.47 -17.12
C ARG A 215 -6.39 5.90 -16.73
N ALA A 216 -7.66 6.29 -16.87
CA ALA A 216 -8.15 7.61 -16.44
C ALA A 216 -8.13 7.74 -14.91
N ALA A 217 -8.50 6.69 -14.18
CA ALA A 217 -8.41 6.62 -12.72
C ALA A 217 -6.96 6.79 -12.26
N TYR A 218 -6.03 6.06 -12.88
CA TYR A 218 -4.60 6.16 -12.56
C TYR A 218 -4.05 7.57 -12.83
N ALA A 219 -4.40 8.19 -13.96
CA ALA A 219 -4.00 9.55 -14.26
C ALA A 219 -4.55 10.57 -13.24
N LYS A 220 -5.80 10.41 -12.79
CA LYS A 220 -6.38 11.23 -11.70
C LYS A 220 -5.63 11.06 -10.38
N LEU A 221 -5.25 9.83 -10.02
CA LEU A 221 -4.46 9.58 -8.81
C LEU A 221 -3.10 10.26 -8.88
N LEU A 222 -2.39 10.16 -10.01
CA LEU A 222 -1.12 10.84 -10.22
C LEU A 222 -1.25 12.36 -10.08
N ALA A 223 -2.28 12.97 -10.67
CA ALA A 223 -2.50 14.40 -10.59
C ALA A 223 -2.84 14.86 -9.15
N ALA A 224 -3.59 14.07 -8.40
CA ALA A 224 -3.96 14.39 -7.01
C ALA A 224 -2.79 14.37 -6.02
N GLN A 225 -1.68 13.74 -6.37
CA GLN A 225 -0.49 13.61 -5.51
C GLN A 225 0.61 14.64 -5.85
N GLN A 226 0.38 15.56 -6.81
CA GLN A 226 1.35 16.60 -7.21
C GLN A 226 1.16 17.91 -6.45
N HIS A 227 0.22 17.98 -5.53
CA HIS A 227 -0.15 19.14 -4.73
C HIS A 227 0.00 18.86 -3.23
#